data_8174d3eed9866906d41dc82689cc5fa0
#
_entry.id   8174d3eed9866906d41dc82689cc5fa0
#
_cell.length_a   1.000
_cell.length_b   1.000
_cell.length_c   1.000
_cell.angle_alpha   90.00
_cell.angle_beta   90.00
_cell.angle_gamma   90.00
#
_symmetry.space_group_name_H-M   'P 1'
#
loop_
_entity.id
_entity.type
_entity.pdbx_description
1 polymer ?
#
loop_
_entity_poly.entity_id
_entity_poly.type
_entity_poly.pdbx_seq_one_letter_code
_entity_poly.pdbx_strand_id
1 'polypeptide(L)'
;MYPIGSNGATQGIIDARVFAWHLAKAGSIDAALAGYEQDRREATARIVLMNRQQGPDRVLDLARNRLANGGALAEVLPVDERRAIAAGYKQTAGFDPATLNRRASLSPGG
;
A
#
# COMPACT_ATOMS: atom_id res chain seq x y z
N MET A 1 -10.97 -4.64 3.31
CA MET A 1 -9.47 -4.74 3.35
C MET A 1 -9.08 -5.51 4.59
N TYR A 2 -8.09 -6.40 4.51
CA TYR A 2 -7.60 -7.15 5.65
C TYR A 2 -6.87 -6.23 6.65
N PRO A 3 -6.87 -6.53 7.96
CA PRO A 3 -6.21 -5.70 8.97
C PRO A 3 -4.67 -5.72 8.89
N ILE A 4 -4.10 -6.70 8.21
CA ILE A 4 -2.65 -6.83 7.99
C ILE A 4 -2.11 -5.55 7.35
N GLY A 5 -1.05 -4.99 7.93
CA GLY A 5 -0.41 -3.77 7.46
C GLY A 5 -1.11 -2.47 7.87
N SER A 6 -2.21 -2.53 8.62
CA SER A 6 -2.94 -1.37 9.19
C SER A 6 -3.30 -0.28 8.15
N ASN A 7 -3.54 -0.66 6.89
CA ASN A 7 -3.73 0.27 5.78
C ASN A 7 -5.16 0.79 5.60
N GLY A 8 -6.16 0.19 6.25
CA GLY A 8 -7.56 0.50 5.99
C GLY A 8 -7.89 1.98 6.17
N ALA A 9 -7.53 2.57 7.29
CA ALA A 9 -7.79 3.98 7.58
C ALA A 9 -7.06 4.92 6.60
N THR A 10 -5.78 4.66 6.34
CA THR A 10 -5.00 5.49 5.41
C THR A 10 -5.53 5.42 3.99
N GLN A 11 -5.91 4.24 3.51
CA GLN A 11 -6.51 4.09 2.19
C GLN A 11 -7.88 4.79 2.12
N GLY A 12 -8.69 4.74 3.19
CA GLY A 12 -9.94 5.47 3.27
C GLY A 12 -9.78 7.00 3.21
N ILE A 13 -8.73 7.55 3.84
CA ILE A 13 -8.38 8.96 3.73
C ILE A 13 -7.98 9.32 2.28
N ILE A 14 -7.20 8.47 1.63
CA ILE A 14 -6.81 8.65 0.22
C ILE A 14 -8.05 8.57 -0.67
N ASP A 15 -8.95 7.62 -0.42
CA ASP A 15 -10.21 7.46 -1.16
C ASP A 15 -11.07 8.71 -1.08
N ALA A 16 -11.29 9.23 0.12
CA ALA A 16 -12.05 10.45 0.32
C ALA A 16 -11.44 11.65 -0.42
N ARG A 17 -10.11 11.78 -0.40
CA ARG A 17 -9.40 12.87 -1.08
C ARG A 17 -9.49 12.75 -2.61
N VAL A 18 -9.28 11.55 -3.16
CA VAL A 18 -9.38 11.30 -4.60
C VAL A 18 -10.81 11.55 -5.09
N PHE A 19 -11.80 11.07 -4.35
CA PHE A 19 -13.19 11.30 -4.69
C PHE A 19 -13.56 12.79 -4.67
N ALA A 20 -13.18 13.52 -3.63
CA ALA A 20 -13.40 14.97 -3.55
C ALA A 20 -12.74 15.72 -4.71
N TRP A 21 -11.53 15.30 -5.13
CA TRP A 21 -10.85 15.89 -6.29
C TRP A 21 -11.62 15.65 -7.60
N HIS A 22 -12.12 14.43 -7.83
CA HIS A 22 -12.95 14.13 -8.99
C HIS A 22 -14.27 14.90 -8.96
N LEU A 23 -14.93 15.01 -7.80
CA LEU A 23 -16.15 15.82 -7.66
C LEU A 23 -15.92 17.29 -8.03
N ALA A 24 -14.79 17.86 -7.64
CA ALA A 24 -14.47 19.25 -7.95
C ALA A 24 -14.18 19.52 -9.45
N LYS A 25 -13.78 18.48 -10.19
CA LYS A 25 -13.37 18.62 -11.61
C LYS A 25 -14.36 18.03 -12.62
N ALA A 26 -15.20 17.11 -12.20
CA ALA A 26 -16.16 16.45 -13.09
C ALA A 26 -17.40 17.29 -13.31
N GLY A 27 -18.01 17.17 -14.49
CA GLY A 27 -19.27 17.84 -14.82
C GLY A 27 -20.53 17.14 -14.25
N SER A 28 -20.36 15.93 -13.67
CA SER A 28 -21.45 15.17 -13.07
C SER A 28 -20.94 14.22 -11.98
N ILE A 29 -21.84 13.78 -11.10
CA ILE A 29 -21.52 12.80 -10.07
C ILE A 29 -21.09 11.47 -10.70
N ASP A 30 -21.74 11.03 -11.75
CA ASP A 30 -21.41 9.78 -12.45
C ASP A 30 -19.99 9.81 -13.01
N ALA A 31 -19.59 10.92 -13.63
CA ALA A 31 -18.23 11.11 -14.12
C ALA A 31 -17.20 11.14 -12.98
N ALA A 32 -17.54 11.74 -11.84
CA ALA A 32 -16.68 11.78 -10.67
C ALA A 32 -16.47 10.37 -10.08
N LEU A 33 -17.54 9.58 -9.97
CA LEU A 33 -17.48 8.19 -9.50
C LEU A 33 -16.66 7.30 -10.43
N ALA A 34 -16.85 7.44 -11.74
CA ALA A 34 -16.08 6.67 -12.73
C ALA A 34 -14.58 6.99 -12.65
N GLY A 35 -14.21 8.26 -12.54
CA GLY A 35 -12.82 8.68 -12.39
C GLY A 35 -12.20 8.19 -11.07
N TYR A 36 -12.94 8.29 -9.97
CA TYR A 36 -12.54 7.76 -8.67
C TYR A 36 -12.30 6.24 -8.73
N GLU A 37 -13.24 5.49 -9.30
CA GLU A 37 -13.09 4.04 -9.45
C GLU A 37 -11.85 3.68 -10.28
N GLN A 38 -11.64 4.36 -11.40
CA GLN A 38 -10.48 4.14 -12.26
C GLN A 38 -9.16 4.32 -11.50
N ASP A 39 -9.04 5.40 -10.73
CA ASP A 39 -7.81 5.72 -10.00
C ASP A 39 -7.56 4.78 -8.81
N ARG A 40 -8.62 4.33 -8.13
CA ARG A 40 -8.48 3.63 -6.85
C ARG A 40 -8.60 2.12 -6.91
N ARG A 41 -9.38 1.60 -7.84
CA ARG A 41 -9.67 0.17 -7.93
C ARG A 41 -8.41 -0.70 -8.04
N GLU A 42 -7.52 -0.36 -8.96
CA GLU A 42 -6.29 -1.13 -9.16
C GLU A 42 -5.32 -0.98 -7.99
N ALA A 43 -5.17 0.23 -7.44
CA ALA A 43 -4.30 0.51 -6.31
C ALA A 43 -4.72 -0.27 -5.06
N THR A 44 -6.02 -0.25 -4.73
CA THR A 44 -6.56 -0.97 -3.57
C THR A 44 -6.57 -2.48 -3.78
N ALA A 45 -6.84 -2.96 -5.00
CA ALA A 45 -6.78 -4.39 -5.33
C ALA A 45 -5.38 -4.96 -5.12
N ARG A 46 -4.32 -4.25 -5.52
CA ARG A 46 -2.93 -4.66 -5.28
C ARG A 46 -2.62 -4.82 -3.79
N ILE A 47 -3.09 -3.90 -2.96
CA ILE A 47 -2.91 -3.98 -1.50
C ILE A 47 -3.65 -5.19 -0.93
N VAL A 48 -4.89 -5.44 -1.36
CA VAL A 48 -5.68 -6.60 -0.91
C VAL A 48 -4.98 -7.92 -1.28
N LEU A 49 -4.46 -8.03 -2.51
CA LEU A 49 -3.73 -9.22 -2.96
C LEU A 49 -2.44 -9.42 -2.16
N MET A 50 -1.69 -8.35 -1.89
CA MET A 50 -0.49 -8.42 -1.06
C MET A 50 -0.81 -8.82 0.39
N ASN A 51 -1.89 -8.31 0.96
CA ASN A 51 -2.33 -8.67 2.29
C ASN A 51 -2.77 -10.15 2.39
N ARG A 52 -3.33 -10.73 1.31
CA ARG A 52 -3.60 -12.18 1.23
C ARG A 52 -2.33 -13.02 1.28
N GLN A 53 -1.20 -12.47 0.85
CA GLN A 53 0.14 -13.07 0.95
C GLN A 53 0.86 -12.64 2.23
N GLN A 54 0.11 -12.33 3.29
CA GLN A 54 0.57 -11.90 4.61
C GLN A 54 1.22 -10.52 4.69
N GLY A 55 1.30 -9.76 3.59
CA GLY A 55 1.81 -8.39 3.61
C GLY A 55 3.18 -8.26 4.30
N PRO A 56 3.31 -7.33 5.28
CA PRO A 56 4.56 -7.15 6.03
C PRO A 56 4.88 -8.33 6.97
N ASP A 57 3.89 -9.16 7.34
CA ASP A 57 4.07 -10.27 8.28
C ASP A 57 4.79 -11.47 7.64
N ARG A 58 4.94 -11.46 6.30
CA ARG A 58 5.72 -12.44 5.56
C ARG A 58 7.13 -12.64 6.12
N VAL A 59 7.73 -11.58 6.67
CA VAL A 59 9.06 -11.66 7.31
C VAL A 59 9.07 -12.62 8.50
N LEU A 60 7.96 -12.69 9.26
CA LEU A 60 7.84 -13.58 10.43
C LEU A 60 7.79 -15.06 10.01
N ASP A 61 7.05 -15.36 8.95
CA ASP A 61 6.99 -16.73 8.42
C ASP A 61 8.32 -17.18 7.82
N LEU A 62 9.00 -16.28 7.09
CA LEU A 62 10.34 -16.56 6.57
C LEU A 62 11.32 -16.82 7.73
N ALA A 63 11.28 -15.98 8.77
CA ALA A 63 12.13 -16.16 9.95
C ALA A 63 11.84 -17.51 10.62
N ARG A 64 10.57 -17.81 10.89
CA ARG A 64 10.15 -19.08 11.51
C ARG A 64 10.62 -20.30 10.72
N ASN A 65 10.39 -20.30 9.41
CA ASN A 65 10.71 -21.41 8.54
C ASN A 65 12.23 -21.63 8.42
N ARG A 66 13.01 -20.56 8.33
CA ARG A 66 14.48 -20.65 8.23
C ARG A 66 15.12 -21.03 9.56
N LEU A 67 14.63 -20.50 10.69
CA LEU A 67 15.10 -20.85 12.03
C LEU A 67 14.78 -22.29 12.43
N ALA A 68 13.77 -22.91 11.83
CA ALA A 68 13.45 -24.33 12.06
C ALA A 68 14.61 -25.26 11.70
N ASN A 69 15.50 -24.86 10.80
CA ASN A 69 16.70 -25.59 10.41
C ASN A 69 17.96 -25.21 11.22
N GLY A 70 17.80 -24.39 12.27
CA GLY A 70 18.90 -23.86 13.09
C GLY A 70 19.54 -22.60 12.52
N GLY A 71 20.46 -22.00 13.28
CA GLY A 71 21.16 -20.78 12.93
C GLY A 71 20.64 -19.55 13.69
N ALA A 72 21.41 -18.44 13.63
CA ALA A 72 21.01 -17.17 14.19
C ALA A 72 20.14 -16.38 13.21
N LEU A 73 19.19 -15.60 13.73
CA LEU A 73 18.28 -14.79 12.90
C LEU A 73 19.04 -13.88 11.89
N ALA A 74 20.16 -13.30 12.32
CA ALA A 74 20.98 -12.44 11.47
C ALA A 74 21.60 -13.16 10.27
N GLU A 75 21.83 -14.48 10.39
CA GLU A 75 22.40 -15.33 9.35
C GLU A 75 21.32 -15.84 8.39
N VAL A 76 20.22 -16.36 8.94
CA VAL A 76 19.15 -16.98 8.15
C VAL A 76 18.22 -15.97 7.50
N LEU A 77 18.13 -14.76 8.06
CA LEU A 77 17.34 -13.65 7.52
C LEU A 77 18.05 -12.31 7.75
N PRO A 78 19.05 -11.98 6.92
CA PRO A 78 19.84 -10.76 7.06
C PRO A 78 18.99 -9.48 7.09
N VAL A 79 19.52 -8.44 7.73
CA VAL A 79 18.80 -7.17 7.90
C VAL A 79 18.41 -6.53 6.56
N ASP A 80 19.23 -6.69 5.53
CA ASP A 80 18.94 -6.10 4.21
C ASP A 80 17.78 -6.80 3.52
N GLU A 81 17.65 -8.12 3.68
CA GLU A 81 16.49 -8.86 3.18
C GLU A 81 15.20 -8.45 3.91
N ARG A 82 15.26 -8.28 5.24
CA ARG A 82 14.12 -7.77 6.03
C ARG A 82 13.70 -6.36 5.60
N ARG A 83 14.67 -5.48 5.36
CA ARG A 83 14.43 -4.13 4.85
C ARG A 83 13.82 -4.14 3.46
N ALA A 84 14.29 -5.01 2.56
CA ALA A 84 13.76 -5.15 1.21
C ALA A 84 12.29 -5.59 1.22
N ILE A 85 11.91 -6.54 2.08
CA ILE A 85 10.52 -6.98 2.24
C ILE A 85 9.63 -5.82 2.71
N ALA A 86 10.08 -5.07 3.73
CA ALA A 86 9.34 -3.92 4.25
C ALA A 86 9.23 -2.79 3.21
N ALA A 87 10.30 -2.52 2.46
CA ALA A 87 10.31 -1.51 1.40
C ALA A 87 9.34 -1.87 0.26
N GLY A 88 9.32 -3.12 -0.17
CA GLY A 88 8.40 -3.62 -1.20
C GLY A 88 6.94 -3.43 -0.79
N TYR A 89 6.61 -3.69 0.47
CA TYR A 89 5.26 -3.45 0.98
C TYR A 89 4.90 -1.95 0.96
N LYS A 90 5.80 -1.08 1.43
CA LYS A 90 5.59 0.38 1.42
C LYS A 90 5.38 0.93 0.01
N GLN A 91 6.12 0.43 -0.98
CA GLN A 91 5.95 0.80 -2.38
C GLN A 91 4.56 0.42 -2.90
N THR A 92 4.13 -0.81 -2.68
CA THR A 92 2.80 -1.28 -3.12
C THR A 92 1.68 -0.52 -2.43
N ALA A 93 1.83 -0.21 -1.15
CA ALA A 93 0.87 0.59 -0.39
C ALA A 93 0.89 2.10 -0.73
N GLY A 94 1.91 2.56 -1.47
CA GLY A 94 2.05 3.95 -1.88
C GLY A 94 2.59 4.88 -0.78
N PHE A 95 3.35 4.34 0.17
CA PHE A 95 3.90 5.08 1.32
C PHE A 95 5.42 5.28 1.25
N ASP A 96 6.05 4.86 0.17
CA ASP A 96 7.48 5.12 0.01
C ASP A 96 7.73 6.62 -0.26
N PRO A 97 8.76 7.22 0.38
CA PRO A 97 9.02 8.65 0.26
C PRO A 97 9.25 9.13 -1.17
N ALA A 98 9.87 8.32 -2.02
CA ALA A 98 10.14 8.68 -3.40
C ALA A 98 8.85 8.84 -4.22
N THR A 99 7.88 7.96 -4.03
CA THR A 99 6.55 8.06 -4.66
C THR A 99 5.77 9.24 -4.10
N LEU A 100 5.76 9.41 -2.76
CA LEU A 100 5.05 10.52 -2.12
C LEU A 100 5.57 11.89 -2.58
N ASN A 101 6.89 12.05 -2.67
CA ASN A 101 7.52 13.33 -3.04
C ASN A 101 7.33 13.68 -4.52
N ARG A 102 7.11 12.70 -5.40
CA ARG A 102 6.85 12.91 -6.82
C ARG A 102 5.37 13.07 -7.17
N ARG A 103 4.50 12.74 -6.23
CA ARG A 103 3.06 12.75 -6.46
C ARG A 103 2.55 14.18 -6.58
N ALA A 104 1.79 14.46 -7.64
CA ALA A 104 1.10 15.72 -7.78
C ALA A 104 0.12 15.95 -6.63
N SER A 105 -0.02 17.20 -6.19
CA SER A 105 -1.03 17.56 -5.20
C SER A 105 -2.43 17.38 -5.78
N LEU A 106 -3.32 16.71 -5.05
CA LEU A 106 -4.75 16.63 -5.37
C LEU A 106 -5.47 17.81 -4.71
N SER A 107 -5.05 19.04 -5.04
CA SER A 107 -5.70 20.25 -4.56
C SER A 107 -6.69 20.75 -5.61
N PRO A 108 -7.97 20.99 -5.27
CA PRO A 108 -8.98 21.46 -6.22
C PRO A 108 -8.68 22.82 -6.84
N GLY A 109 -7.82 23.64 -6.23
CA GLY A 109 -7.44 24.99 -6.66
C GLY A 109 -6.02 25.09 -7.20
N GLY A 110 -5.37 23.98 -7.51
CA GLY A 110 -4.02 23.93 -8.06
C GLY A 110 -4.01 23.71 -9.57
#